data_06434073747c07c6c415c6dbde7b1db7
#
_entry.id   06434073747c07c6c415c6dbde7b1db7
#
_cell.length_a   1.000
_cell.length_b   1.000
_cell.length_c   1.000
_cell.angle_alpha   90.00
_cell.angle_beta   90.00
_cell.angle_gamma   90.00
#
_symmetry.space_group_name_H-M   'P 1'
#
loop_
_entity.id
_entity.type
_entity.pdbx_description
1 polymer ?
#
loop_
_entity_poly.entity_id
_entity_poly.type
_entity_poly.pdbx_seq_one_letter_code
_entity_poly.pdbx_strand_id
1 'polypeptide(L)'
;MLLQFSVTNHRSIKDTAIISLKASTDKSLSDCLISPDEKKQLVPVLALYGANAAGKSNVLHALLLMREMVCGRYAKLLKGESLPQEPFAFTDQPTQPTSFEAIYFYGGIKYAYGFSFDKSKVLTEYLYHWPNGREALVFSREGNGYQFRENVQEQLTLAGRTAENRLYLSSSNEWNCPQTEKAYLWFFEKLTGFMGTEMRLDATLSAIRQGGSEKSRILHEMLYADLGIKDIRITGPKEEPIISALHTLDAEDGTSKGFWLPLGQESVGTQRFFSRIGMWLAALEAGSVLVVDEIESSMHPLLTRHLIEMVQDAAINTNHAQLIFTTHDTGLLDLTLLRRDQIWFAEKNEKTMQTDIYALTEFSPRKGENISKGYLQGRYGAIPFIGGDAAWAE
;
A
#
# COMPACT_ATOMS: atom_id res chain seq x y z
N MET A 1 -5.42 9.08 6.04
CA MET A 1 -5.48 7.71 6.61
C MET A 1 -6.53 6.91 5.84
N LEU A 2 -6.23 5.68 5.44
CA LEU A 2 -7.18 4.73 4.86
C LEU A 2 -7.96 4.04 5.99
N LEU A 3 -9.27 3.93 5.83
CA LEU A 3 -10.14 3.16 6.71
C LEU A 3 -10.46 1.80 6.12
N GLN A 4 -10.82 1.77 4.83
CA GLN A 4 -11.26 0.56 4.12
C GLN A 4 -10.98 0.71 2.62
N PHE A 5 -10.67 -0.39 1.98
CA PHE A 5 -10.64 -0.50 0.53
C PHE A 5 -11.42 -1.74 0.09
N SER A 6 -12.21 -1.62 -0.95
CA SER A 6 -12.91 -2.73 -1.58
C SER A 6 -12.67 -2.78 -3.07
N VAL A 7 -12.62 -4.00 -3.60
CA VAL A 7 -12.38 -4.31 -5.01
C VAL A 7 -13.29 -5.44 -5.46
N THR A 8 -13.87 -5.31 -6.65
CA THR A 8 -14.74 -6.32 -7.28
C THR A 8 -14.28 -6.55 -8.71
N ASN A 9 -14.30 -7.79 -9.15
CA ASN A 9 -14.02 -8.24 -10.51
C ASN A 9 -12.67 -7.70 -11.02
N HIS A 10 -11.60 -8.06 -10.32
CA HIS A 10 -10.24 -7.69 -10.70
C HIS A 10 -9.29 -8.89 -10.59
N ARG A 11 -8.69 -9.31 -11.69
CA ARG A 11 -7.75 -10.45 -11.77
C ARG A 11 -8.33 -11.74 -11.17
N SER A 12 -7.79 -12.21 -10.03
CA SER A 12 -8.31 -13.40 -9.34
C SER A 12 -9.45 -13.09 -8.37
N ILE A 13 -9.80 -11.84 -8.16
CA ILE A 13 -10.89 -11.40 -7.30
C ILE A 13 -12.16 -11.30 -8.14
N LYS A 14 -13.12 -12.19 -7.94
CA LYS A 14 -14.42 -12.19 -8.63
C LYS A 14 -15.43 -11.34 -7.87
N ASP A 15 -15.76 -11.78 -6.67
CA ASP A 15 -16.70 -11.10 -5.78
C ASP A 15 -15.98 -9.98 -4.99
N THR A 16 -16.74 -9.17 -4.27
CA THR A 16 -16.17 -8.04 -3.53
C THR A 16 -15.25 -8.51 -2.41
N ALA A 17 -13.96 -8.21 -2.54
CA ALA A 17 -12.97 -8.35 -1.46
C ALA A 17 -12.81 -7.02 -0.73
N ILE A 18 -12.75 -7.07 0.60
CA ILE A 18 -12.65 -5.90 1.48
C ILE A 18 -11.45 -6.07 2.39
N ILE A 19 -10.59 -5.06 2.46
CA ILE A 19 -9.59 -4.90 3.51
C ILE A 19 -9.94 -3.70 4.38
N SER A 20 -9.78 -3.82 5.70
CA SER A 20 -10.13 -2.77 6.66
C SER A 20 -9.01 -2.56 7.66
N LEU A 21 -8.66 -1.29 7.87
CA LEU A 21 -7.71 -0.88 8.91
C LEU A 21 -8.42 -0.41 10.18
N LYS A 22 -9.73 -0.66 10.31
CA LYS A 22 -10.47 -0.37 11.54
C LYS A 22 -10.00 -1.31 12.66
N ALA A 23 -9.57 -0.73 13.79
CA ALA A 23 -9.20 -1.51 14.95
C ALA A 23 -10.41 -2.29 15.51
N SER A 24 -10.15 -3.53 15.91
CA SER A 24 -11.11 -4.35 16.68
C SER A 24 -11.12 -3.95 18.15
N THR A 25 -11.92 -4.64 18.96
CA THR A 25 -11.96 -4.47 20.41
C THR A 25 -10.76 -5.11 21.13
N ASP A 26 -9.81 -5.69 20.41
CA ASP A 26 -8.57 -6.26 20.98
C ASP A 26 -7.74 -5.14 21.64
N LYS A 27 -7.35 -5.37 22.90
CA LYS A 27 -6.57 -4.40 23.69
C LYS A 27 -5.05 -4.63 23.61
N SER A 28 -4.60 -5.64 22.87
CA SER A 28 -3.17 -5.88 22.68
C SER A 28 -2.56 -4.76 21.82
N LEU A 29 -1.31 -4.38 22.09
CA LEU A 29 -0.59 -3.35 21.36
C LEU A 29 -1.43 -2.08 21.12
N SER A 30 -2.20 -1.63 22.13
CA SER A 30 -3.09 -0.45 22.01
C SER A 30 -2.34 0.83 21.67
N ASP A 31 -1.07 0.92 22.05
CA ASP A 31 -0.25 2.11 21.88
C ASP A 31 0.11 2.40 20.43
N CYS A 32 0.03 1.38 19.55
CA CYS A 32 0.25 1.58 18.12
C CYS A 32 -0.97 2.17 17.38
N LEU A 33 -2.15 2.18 18.01
CA LEU A 33 -3.37 2.60 17.35
C LEU A 33 -3.35 4.10 17.00
N ILE A 34 -3.83 4.42 15.81
CA ILE A 34 -3.95 5.78 15.31
C ILE A 34 -5.42 6.21 15.31
N SER A 35 -5.69 7.48 15.61
CA SER A 35 -7.05 7.98 15.75
C SER A 35 -7.29 9.15 14.79
N PRO A 36 -8.09 8.97 13.74
CA PRO A 36 -8.47 10.06 12.84
C PRO A 36 -9.46 11.03 13.49
N ASP A 37 -10.20 10.56 14.49
CA ASP A 37 -11.13 11.32 15.34
C ASP A 37 -11.24 10.67 16.73
N GLU A 38 -11.90 11.33 17.70
CA GLU A 38 -12.02 10.84 19.08
C GLU A 38 -12.76 9.50 19.23
N LYS A 39 -13.50 9.07 18.20
CA LYS A 39 -14.40 7.89 18.27
C LYS A 39 -13.89 6.69 17.52
N LYS A 40 -12.88 6.84 16.68
CA LYS A 40 -12.40 5.78 15.79
C LYS A 40 -10.93 5.52 16.00
N GLN A 41 -10.61 4.24 16.08
CA GLN A 41 -9.24 3.77 16.11
C GLN A 41 -8.96 2.94 14.86
N LEU A 42 -7.82 3.18 14.26
CA LEU A 42 -7.30 2.45 13.10
C LEU A 42 -6.00 1.77 13.47
N VAL A 43 -5.73 0.66 12.82
CA VAL A 43 -4.43 0.01 12.89
C VAL A 43 -3.47 0.67 11.89
N PRO A 44 -2.19 0.89 12.27
CA PRO A 44 -1.20 1.47 11.36
C PRO A 44 -0.66 0.46 10.35
N VAL A 45 -0.85 -0.84 10.57
CA VAL A 45 -0.28 -1.90 9.74
C VAL A 45 -1.35 -2.91 9.36
N LEU A 46 -1.32 -3.39 8.11
CA LEU A 46 -2.09 -4.54 7.62
C LEU A 46 -1.15 -5.48 6.87
N ALA A 47 -1.02 -6.71 7.36
CA ALA A 47 -0.20 -7.76 6.79
C ALA A 47 -1.08 -8.81 6.10
N LEU A 48 -0.90 -9.04 4.80
CA LEU A 48 -1.67 -9.99 4.01
C LEU A 48 -0.82 -11.24 3.71
N TYR A 49 -1.21 -12.35 4.31
CA TYR A 49 -0.59 -13.68 4.17
C TYR A 49 -1.33 -14.54 3.16
N GLY A 50 -0.70 -15.61 2.71
CA GLY A 50 -1.30 -16.61 1.84
C GLY A 50 -0.29 -17.33 0.99
N ALA A 51 -0.70 -18.42 0.36
CA ALA A 51 0.12 -19.20 -0.56
C ALA A 51 0.56 -18.39 -1.80
N ASN A 52 1.55 -18.92 -2.53
CA ASN A 52 1.90 -18.37 -3.85
C ASN A 52 0.67 -18.44 -4.78
N ALA A 53 0.47 -17.41 -5.57
CA ALA A 53 -0.68 -17.27 -6.47
C ALA A 53 -2.07 -17.24 -5.79
N ALA A 54 -2.15 -17.07 -4.46
CA ALA A 54 -3.42 -16.91 -3.73
C ALA A 54 -4.13 -15.58 -4.03
N GLY A 55 -3.46 -14.62 -4.68
CA GLY A 55 -4.07 -13.34 -5.04
C GLY A 55 -3.74 -12.18 -4.11
N LYS A 56 -2.80 -12.34 -3.16
CA LYS A 56 -2.32 -11.26 -2.26
C LYS A 56 -1.98 -9.98 -3.02
N SER A 57 -1.09 -10.10 -3.99
CA SER A 57 -0.63 -8.97 -4.81
C SER A 57 -1.75 -8.31 -5.62
N ASN A 58 -2.84 -9.04 -5.92
CA ASN A 58 -3.95 -8.50 -6.70
C ASN A 58 -4.77 -7.46 -5.92
N VAL A 59 -4.90 -7.60 -4.60
CA VAL A 59 -5.54 -6.59 -3.73
C VAL A 59 -4.72 -5.31 -3.69
N LEU A 60 -3.39 -5.43 -3.49
CA LEU A 60 -2.48 -4.29 -3.46
C LEU A 60 -2.42 -3.60 -4.83
N HIS A 61 -2.36 -4.41 -5.91
CA HIS A 61 -2.41 -3.90 -7.27
C HIS A 61 -3.69 -3.09 -7.53
N ALA A 62 -4.85 -3.59 -7.08
CA ALA A 62 -6.11 -2.88 -7.25
C ALA A 62 -6.10 -1.52 -6.54
N LEU A 63 -5.57 -1.43 -5.32
CA LEU A 63 -5.45 -0.18 -4.57
C LEU A 63 -4.51 0.82 -5.27
N LEU A 64 -3.35 0.37 -5.73
CA LEU A 64 -2.43 1.21 -6.49
C LEU A 64 -2.97 1.57 -7.89
N LEU A 65 -3.70 0.66 -8.54
CA LEU A 65 -4.37 0.95 -9.81
C LEU A 65 -5.46 2.02 -9.65
N MET A 66 -6.24 1.97 -8.56
CA MET A 66 -7.20 3.03 -8.23
C MET A 66 -6.49 4.40 -8.17
N ARG A 67 -5.33 4.47 -7.51
CA ARG A 67 -4.51 5.69 -7.47
C ARG A 67 -4.05 6.12 -8.86
N GLU A 68 -3.54 5.18 -9.67
CA GLU A 68 -3.07 5.47 -11.03
C GLU A 68 -4.21 5.97 -11.95
N MET A 69 -5.46 5.54 -11.70
CA MET A 69 -6.63 6.05 -12.41
C MET A 69 -7.02 7.45 -11.94
N VAL A 70 -6.88 7.74 -10.64
CA VAL A 70 -7.26 9.06 -10.08
C VAL A 70 -6.21 10.12 -10.38
N CYS A 71 -4.93 9.86 -10.15
CA CYS A 71 -3.88 10.89 -10.20
C CYS A 71 -2.59 10.46 -10.94
N GLY A 72 -2.53 9.24 -11.48
CA GLY A 72 -1.39 8.73 -12.22
C GLY A 72 -1.61 8.79 -13.75
N ARG A 73 -1.01 7.83 -14.44
CA ARG A 73 -0.98 7.78 -15.91
C ARG A 73 -2.37 7.68 -16.56
N TYR A 74 -3.32 6.99 -15.92
CA TYR A 74 -4.66 6.81 -16.46
C TYR A 74 -5.60 7.99 -16.23
N ALA A 75 -5.23 8.93 -15.37
CA ALA A 75 -5.99 10.17 -15.16
C ALA A 75 -6.04 11.07 -16.40
N LYS A 76 -5.05 10.91 -17.31
CA LYS A 76 -4.85 11.78 -18.49
C LYS A 76 -5.09 11.07 -19.81
N LEU A 77 -5.83 9.97 -19.82
CA LEU A 77 -6.17 9.24 -21.05
C LEU A 77 -6.85 10.16 -22.08
N LEU A 78 -6.48 9.98 -23.34
CA LEU A 78 -7.19 10.63 -24.44
C LEU A 78 -8.53 9.94 -24.68
N LYS A 79 -9.48 10.69 -25.24
CA LYS A 79 -10.80 10.14 -25.56
C LYS A 79 -10.67 8.91 -26.48
N GLY A 80 -11.26 7.79 -26.06
CA GLY A 80 -11.25 6.52 -26.80
C GLY A 80 -10.07 5.59 -26.47
N GLU A 81 -9.09 6.03 -25.65
CA GLU A 81 -8.09 5.11 -25.11
C GLU A 81 -8.70 4.15 -24.11
N SER A 82 -8.18 2.91 -24.07
CA SER A 82 -8.70 1.86 -23.21
C SER A 82 -8.32 2.05 -21.75
N LEU A 83 -9.28 1.80 -20.86
CA LEU A 83 -9.05 1.71 -19.43
C LEU A 83 -8.38 0.38 -19.05
N PRO A 84 -7.63 0.34 -17.94
CA PRO A 84 -6.83 -0.81 -17.50
C PRO A 84 -7.69 -1.89 -16.81
N GLN A 85 -8.78 -2.31 -17.44
CA GLN A 85 -9.62 -3.36 -16.89
C GLN A 85 -8.97 -4.74 -17.09
N GLU A 86 -8.76 -5.44 -15.99
CA GLU A 86 -8.29 -6.82 -15.93
C GLU A 86 -9.33 -7.66 -15.14
N PRO A 87 -10.47 -8.05 -15.76
CA PRO A 87 -11.55 -8.71 -15.04
C PRO A 87 -11.19 -10.16 -14.68
N PHE A 88 -11.97 -10.76 -13.78
CA PHE A 88 -11.86 -12.17 -13.46
C PHE A 88 -12.04 -13.03 -14.72
N ALA A 89 -11.07 -13.90 -14.97
CA ALA A 89 -10.99 -14.63 -16.25
C ALA A 89 -11.73 -15.99 -16.26
N PHE A 90 -11.97 -16.58 -15.08
CA PHE A 90 -12.56 -17.93 -14.98
C PHE A 90 -14.09 -17.87 -14.88
N THR A 91 -14.74 -17.37 -15.94
CA THR A 91 -16.19 -17.24 -16.00
C THR A 91 -16.67 -17.29 -17.45
N ASP A 92 -17.79 -17.97 -17.70
CA ASP A 92 -18.50 -18.00 -19.00
C ASP A 92 -19.47 -16.81 -19.11
N GLN A 93 -19.61 -16.00 -18.09
CA GLN A 93 -20.48 -14.82 -18.09
C GLN A 93 -19.83 -13.67 -18.86
N PRO A 94 -20.64 -12.78 -19.45
CA PRO A 94 -20.12 -11.53 -20.01
C PRO A 94 -19.27 -10.79 -19.00
N THR A 95 -18.22 -10.12 -19.46
CA THR A 95 -17.31 -9.37 -18.62
C THR A 95 -18.08 -8.34 -17.78
N GLN A 96 -18.07 -8.53 -16.48
CA GLN A 96 -18.67 -7.57 -15.55
C GLN A 96 -17.74 -6.35 -15.37
N PRO A 97 -18.28 -5.19 -14.95
CA PRO A 97 -17.46 -4.05 -14.60
C PRO A 97 -16.49 -4.39 -13.45
N THR A 98 -15.31 -3.79 -13.49
CA THR A 98 -14.43 -3.72 -12.32
C THR A 98 -14.85 -2.55 -11.44
N SER A 99 -14.89 -2.73 -10.12
CA SER A 99 -15.26 -1.67 -9.17
C SER A 99 -14.22 -1.52 -8.08
N PHE A 100 -13.92 -0.27 -7.72
CA PHE A 100 -13.08 0.10 -6.58
C PHE A 100 -13.82 1.08 -5.68
N GLU A 101 -13.61 0.94 -4.37
CA GLU A 101 -14.03 1.95 -3.38
C GLU A 101 -12.95 2.12 -2.32
N ALA A 102 -12.65 3.34 -1.95
CA ALA A 102 -11.82 3.70 -0.81
C ALA A 102 -12.59 4.59 0.17
N ILE A 103 -12.55 4.22 1.46
CA ILE A 103 -13.05 5.04 2.56
C ILE A 103 -11.83 5.53 3.33
N TYR A 104 -11.68 6.84 3.46
CA TYR A 104 -10.47 7.44 4.01
C TYR A 104 -10.73 8.76 4.75
N PHE A 105 -9.73 9.23 5.49
CA PHE A 105 -9.70 10.52 6.15
C PHE A 105 -8.64 11.42 5.53
N TYR A 106 -9.00 12.66 5.24
CA TYR A 106 -8.08 13.70 4.79
C TYR A 106 -8.52 15.05 5.30
N GLY A 107 -7.60 15.82 5.90
CA GLY A 107 -7.91 17.14 6.47
C GLY A 107 -9.03 17.11 7.53
N GLY A 108 -9.10 16.06 8.36
CA GLY A 108 -10.11 15.88 9.40
C GLY A 108 -11.49 15.46 8.90
N ILE A 109 -11.66 15.25 7.59
CA ILE A 109 -12.93 14.85 6.98
C ILE A 109 -12.86 13.42 6.49
N LYS A 110 -13.90 12.63 6.75
CA LYS A 110 -14.08 11.30 6.18
C LYS A 110 -14.63 11.44 4.76
N TYR A 111 -14.09 10.65 3.83
CA TYR A 111 -14.56 10.51 2.45
C TYR A 111 -14.86 9.05 2.13
N ALA A 112 -15.83 8.81 1.24
CA ALA A 112 -16.02 7.54 0.53
C ALA A 112 -16.07 7.87 -0.96
N TYR A 113 -15.10 7.35 -1.70
CA TYR A 113 -14.97 7.52 -3.13
C TYR A 113 -14.94 6.16 -3.81
N GLY A 114 -15.77 5.98 -4.81
CA GLY A 114 -15.84 4.73 -5.56
C GLY A 114 -16.24 4.95 -7.02
N PHE A 115 -15.89 3.98 -7.86
CA PHE A 115 -16.26 3.95 -9.27
C PHE A 115 -16.26 2.55 -9.82
N SER A 116 -17.02 2.35 -10.92
CA SER A 116 -17.00 1.15 -11.74
C SER A 116 -16.68 1.48 -13.18
N PHE A 117 -15.98 0.58 -13.86
CA PHE A 117 -15.54 0.79 -15.25
C PHE A 117 -15.41 -0.51 -16.01
N ASP A 118 -15.49 -0.41 -17.35
CA ASP A 118 -15.10 -1.43 -18.30
C ASP A 118 -13.87 -0.97 -19.11
N LYS A 119 -13.48 -1.70 -20.14
CA LYS A 119 -12.34 -1.34 -21.01
C LYS A 119 -12.51 -0.01 -21.74
N SER A 120 -13.74 0.47 -21.90
CA SER A 120 -14.07 1.61 -22.76
C SER A 120 -14.42 2.88 -21.98
N LYS A 121 -15.07 2.74 -20.82
CA LYS A 121 -15.65 3.87 -20.11
C LYS A 121 -15.82 3.64 -18.61
N VAL A 122 -15.96 4.73 -17.87
CA VAL A 122 -16.45 4.78 -16.49
C VAL A 122 -17.97 4.65 -16.52
N LEU A 123 -18.50 3.68 -15.78
CA LEU A 123 -19.93 3.39 -15.72
C LEU A 123 -20.62 4.12 -14.58
N THR A 124 -20.04 4.04 -13.40
CA THR A 124 -20.50 4.77 -12.21
C THR A 124 -19.31 5.43 -11.50
N GLU A 125 -19.56 6.55 -10.85
CA GLU A 125 -18.58 7.22 -10.01
C GLU A 125 -19.29 8.02 -8.95
N TYR A 126 -18.80 8.01 -7.70
CA TYR A 126 -19.43 8.79 -6.63
C TYR A 126 -18.41 9.26 -5.60
N LEU A 127 -18.72 10.38 -4.97
CA LEU A 127 -17.99 10.93 -3.83
C LEU A 127 -18.97 11.36 -2.75
N TYR A 128 -18.81 10.76 -1.57
CA TYR A 128 -19.47 11.20 -0.35
C TYR A 128 -18.44 11.75 0.64
N HIS A 129 -18.85 12.68 1.48
CA HIS A 129 -18.04 13.20 2.58
C HIS A 129 -18.85 13.40 3.87
N TRP A 130 -18.16 13.53 5.00
CA TRP A 130 -18.77 13.74 6.33
C TRP A 130 -18.18 14.98 7.00
N PRO A 131 -18.44 16.21 6.51
CA PRO A 131 -17.81 17.42 7.03
C PRO A 131 -18.21 17.73 8.49
N ASN A 132 -19.44 17.34 8.90
CA ASN A 132 -19.95 17.54 10.25
C ASN A 132 -20.45 16.23 10.88
N GLY A 133 -19.78 15.12 10.56
CA GLY A 133 -20.14 13.78 11.02
C GLY A 133 -21.40 13.19 10.35
N ARG A 134 -22.06 13.94 9.46
CA ARG A 134 -23.21 13.47 8.66
C ARG A 134 -22.78 13.28 7.22
N GLU A 135 -23.33 12.21 6.61
CA GLU A 135 -23.09 11.92 5.20
C GLU A 135 -23.70 12.98 4.29
N ALA A 136 -22.91 13.43 3.33
CA ALA A 136 -23.35 14.32 2.28
C ALA A 136 -22.78 13.86 0.93
N LEU A 137 -23.61 13.86 -0.10
CA LEU A 137 -23.17 13.60 -1.47
C LEU A 137 -22.43 14.84 -1.99
N VAL A 138 -21.24 14.66 -2.52
CA VAL A 138 -20.51 15.68 -3.29
C VAL A 138 -20.95 15.59 -4.75
N PHE A 139 -20.79 14.41 -5.35
CA PHE A 139 -21.32 14.10 -6.67
C PHE A 139 -21.60 12.60 -6.83
N SER A 140 -22.49 12.28 -7.76
CA SER A 140 -22.63 10.94 -8.34
C SER A 140 -22.73 11.03 -9.85
N ARG A 141 -22.22 9.98 -10.52
CA ARG A 141 -22.23 9.80 -11.97
C ARG A 141 -22.78 8.43 -12.30
N GLU A 142 -23.66 8.37 -13.29
CA GLU A 142 -24.14 7.14 -13.89
C GLU A 142 -24.10 7.32 -15.43
N GLY A 143 -23.14 6.66 -16.07
CA GLY A 143 -22.80 6.92 -17.47
C GLY A 143 -22.43 8.38 -17.72
N ASN A 144 -23.28 9.08 -18.49
CA ASN A 144 -23.13 10.52 -18.77
C ASN A 144 -24.04 11.41 -17.88
N GLY A 145 -24.83 10.82 -16.99
CA GLY A 145 -25.68 11.54 -16.05
C GLY A 145 -24.93 11.87 -14.78
N TYR A 146 -25.04 13.10 -14.30
CA TYR A 146 -24.40 13.58 -13.07
C TYR A 146 -25.40 14.21 -12.13
N GLN A 147 -25.15 14.05 -10.83
CA GLN A 147 -25.86 14.72 -9.74
C GLN A 147 -24.85 15.42 -8.85
N PHE A 148 -25.10 16.69 -8.55
CA PHE A 148 -24.29 17.54 -7.69
C PHE A 148 -25.17 18.19 -6.61
N ARG A 149 -24.62 18.52 -5.44
CA ARG A 149 -25.31 19.23 -4.37
C ARG A 149 -24.93 20.69 -4.25
N GLU A 150 -23.69 21.02 -4.58
CA GLU A 150 -23.12 22.37 -4.46
C GLU A 150 -22.56 22.83 -5.79
N ASN A 151 -22.56 24.12 -6.07
CA ASN A 151 -22.01 24.73 -7.30
C ASN A 151 -22.44 23.97 -8.58
N VAL A 152 -23.71 23.58 -8.64
CA VAL A 152 -24.26 22.66 -9.66
C VAL A 152 -23.90 23.08 -11.08
N GLN A 153 -24.08 24.39 -11.40
CA GLN A 153 -23.85 24.88 -12.77
C GLN A 153 -22.38 24.79 -13.21
N GLU A 154 -21.47 25.09 -12.29
CA GLU A 154 -20.02 24.98 -12.55
C GLU A 154 -19.64 23.52 -12.72
N GLN A 155 -20.03 22.64 -11.79
CA GLN A 155 -19.73 21.22 -11.86
C GLN A 155 -20.36 20.54 -13.09
N LEU A 156 -21.56 20.93 -13.55
CA LEU A 156 -22.12 20.44 -14.82
C LEU A 156 -21.28 20.85 -16.01
N THR A 157 -20.71 22.06 -16.00
CA THR A 157 -19.78 22.51 -17.06
C THR A 157 -18.53 21.65 -17.11
N LEU A 158 -17.95 21.31 -15.94
CA LEU A 158 -16.78 20.42 -15.85
C LEU A 158 -17.12 18.99 -16.27
N ALA A 159 -18.29 18.49 -15.86
CA ALA A 159 -18.80 17.19 -16.26
C ALA A 159 -18.91 17.07 -17.79
N GLY A 160 -19.42 18.10 -18.45
CA GLY A 160 -19.50 18.15 -19.90
C GLY A 160 -18.16 18.14 -20.65
N ARG A 161 -17.07 18.44 -19.94
CA ARG A 161 -15.68 18.36 -20.45
C ARG A 161 -14.97 17.05 -20.09
N THR A 162 -15.56 16.24 -19.23
CA THR A 162 -15.01 14.96 -18.80
C THR A 162 -15.28 13.89 -19.85
N ALA A 163 -14.23 13.29 -20.42
CA ALA A 163 -14.37 12.20 -21.35
C ALA A 163 -14.95 10.95 -20.65
N GLU A 164 -15.65 10.10 -21.38
CA GLU A 164 -16.32 8.91 -20.84
C GLU A 164 -15.35 7.89 -20.21
N ASN A 165 -14.09 7.87 -20.68
CA ASN A 165 -13.00 7.03 -20.17
C ASN A 165 -12.13 7.74 -19.13
N ARG A 166 -12.61 8.84 -18.53
CA ARG A 166 -11.92 9.58 -17.46
C ARG A 166 -12.79 9.70 -16.22
N LEU A 167 -12.18 9.68 -15.05
CA LEU A 167 -12.85 9.94 -13.79
C LEU A 167 -13.16 11.44 -13.65
N TYR A 168 -14.34 11.76 -13.14
CA TYR A 168 -14.74 13.14 -12.85
C TYR A 168 -13.86 13.74 -11.75
N LEU A 169 -13.51 12.97 -10.72
CA LEU A 169 -12.60 13.40 -9.66
C LEU A 169 -11.26 13.92 -10.22
N SER A 170 -10.70 13.23 -11.21
CA SER A 170 -9.46 13.64 -11.87
C SER A 170 -9.67 14.89 -12.74
N SER A 171 -10.71 14.88 -13.58
CA SER A 171 -10.99 15.95 -14.53
C SER A 171 -11.36 17.26 -13.82
N SER A 172 -12.16 17.21 -12.75
CA SER A 172 -12.54 18.39 -11.97
C SER A 172 -11.34 19.02 -11.25
N ASN A 173 -10.39 18.20 -10.78
CA ASN A 173 -9.17 18.71 -10.16
C ASN A 173 -8.27 19.47 -11.15
N GLU A 174 -8.22 19.09 -12.44
CA GLU A 174 -7.49 19.85 -13.48
C GLU A 174 -8.00 21.30 -13.61
N TRP A 175 -9.24 21.56 -13.21
CA TRP A 175 -9.91 22.86 -13.22
C TRP A 175 -10.05 23.48 -11.83
N ASN A 176 -9.30 22.96 -10.84
CA ASN A 176 -9.29 23.44 -9.45
C ASN A 176 -10.68 23.49 -8.80
N CYS A 177 -11.51 22.45 -9.00
CA CYS A 177 -12.84 22.36 -8.39
C CYS A 177 -12.74 22.17 -6.86
N PRO A 178 -13.15 23.12 -6.03
CA PRO A 178 -12.95 23.07 -4.58
C PRO A 178 -13.67 21.89 -3.89
N GLN A 179 -14.82 21.44 -4.47
CA GLN A 179 -15.63 20.37 -3.90
C GLN A 179 -14.93 19.00 -3.96
N THR A 180 -14.06 18.79 -4.94
CA THR A 180 -13.36 17.50 -5.19
C THR A 180 -11.88 17.53 -4.80
N GLU A 181 -11.29 18.70 -4.62
CA GLU A 181 -9.84 18.90 -4.40
C GLU A 181 -9.31 18.04 -3.25
N LYS A 182 -9.90 18.12 -2.06
CA LYS A 182 -9.41 17.38 -0.89
C LYS A 182 -9.48 15.86 -1.07
N ALA A 183 -10.53 15.39 -1.75
CA ALA A 183 -10.68 13.98 -2.04
C ALA A 183 -9.60 13.49 -3.02
N TYR A 184 -9.27 14.29 -4.05
CA TYR A 184 -8.18 14.01 -4.99
C TYR A 184 -6.81 14.04 -4.31
N LEU A 185 -6.54 15.07 -3.47
CA LEU A 185 -5.25 15.25 -2.80
C LEU A 185 -4.89 14.07 -1.91
N TRP A 186 -5.87 13.37 -1.32
CA TRP A 186 -5.55 12.15 -0.57
C TRP A 186 -4.86 11.09 -1.43
N PHE A 187 -5.36 10.83 -2.64
CA PHE A 187 -4.72 9.88 -3.57
C PHE A 187 -3.34 10.36 -4.02
N PHE A 188 -3.20 11.65 -4.25
CA PHE A 188 -1.96 12.24 -4.75
C PHE A 188 -0.86 12.30 -3.69
N GLU A 189 -1.18 12.73 -2.46
CA GLU A 189 -0.21 12.98 -1.39
C GLU A 189 -0.06 11.82 -0.41
N LYS A 190 -1.13 11.05 -0.18
CA LYS A 190 -1.19 10.11 0.94
C LYS A 190 -1.20 8.65 0.55
N LEU A 191 -1.37 8.30 -0.71
CA LEU A 191 -1.32 6.91 -1.16
C LEU A 191 -0.11 6.70 -2.06
N THR A 192 0.81 5.86 -1.64
CA THR A 192 2.04 5.52 -2.37
C THR A 192 2.39 4.05 -2.21
N GLY A 193 3.25 3.52 -3.04
CA GLY A 193 3.69 2.13 -2.90
C GLY A 193 4.41 1.61 -4.13
N PHE A 194 4.78 0.34 -4.06
CA PHE A 194 5.42 -0.38 -5.16
C PHE A 194 5.04 -1.86 -5.14
N MET A 195 5.11 -2.46 -6.33
CA MET A 195 4.81 -3.88 -6.53
C MET A 195 6.11 -4.63 -6.83
N GLY A 196 6.23 -5.83 -6.24
CA GLY A 196 7.32 -6.75 -6.51
C GLY A 196 8.71 -6.23 -6.12
N THR A 197 9.71 -6.58 -6.94
CA THR A 197 11.13 -6.40 -6.62
C THR A 197 11.74 -5.11 -7.17
N GLU A 198 10.96 -4.15 -7.64
CA GLU A 198 11.48 -2.88 -8.14
C GLU A 198 12.32 -2.16 -7.07
N MET A 199 13.48 -1.67 -7.50
CA MET A 199 14.33 -0.79 -6.70
C MET A 199 13.96 0.66 -7.00
N ARG A 200 13.26 1.31 -6.07
CA ARG A 200 12.90 2.73 -6.16
C ARG A 200 13.84 3.56 -5.32
N LEU A 201 14.78 4.20 -5.96
CA LEU A 201 15.81 5.00 -5.29
C LEU A 201 15.43 6.48 -5.14
N ASP A 202 14.38 6.95 -5.83
CA ASP A 202 14.09 8.37 -5.97
C ASP A 202 13.97 9.11 -4.62
N ALA A 203 13.23 8.55 -3.66
CA ALA A 203 13.08 9.14 -2.33
C ALA A 203 14.40 9.17 -1.56
N THR A 204 15.14 8.05 -1.56
CA THR A 204 16.43 7.94 -0.87
C THR A 204 17.47 8.88 -1.47
N LEU A 205 17.57 8.94 -2.81
CA LEU A 205 18.50 9.84 -3.49
C LEU A 205 18.13 11.31 -3.29
N SER A 206 16.83 11.63 -3.27
CA SER A 206 16.35 12.97 -2.98
C SER A 206 16.78 13.42 -1.59
N ALA A 207 16.52 12.60 -0.56
CA ALA A 207 16.88 12.89 0.82
C ALA A 207 18.41 13.03 1.01
N ILE A 208 19.21 12.16 0.38
CA ILE A 208 20.69 12.26 0.45
C ILE A 208 21.19 13.53 -0.25
N ARG A 209 20.62 13.90 -1.40
CA ARG A 209 20.99 15.14 -2.12
C ARG A 209 20.60 16.41 -1.36
N GLN A 210 19.47 16.37 -0.64
CA GLN A 210 19.03 17.47 0.21
C GLN A 210 20.01 17.68 1.37
N GLY A 211 20.65 16.61 1.86
CA GLY A 211 21.64 16.67 2.93
C GLY A 211 21.00 16.91 4.31
N GLY A 212 21.80 17.43 5.26
CA GLY A 212 21.30 17.81 6.58
C GLY A 212 20.63 16.65 7.34
N SER A 213 19.48 16.93 7.97
CA SER A 213 18.71 15.97 8.76
C SER A 213 18.25 14.76 7.98
N GLU A 214 17.85 14.96 6.72
CA GLU A 214 17.31 13.88 5.87
C GLU A 214 18.37 12.82 5.57
N LYS A 215 19.56 13.26 5.14
CA LYS A 215 20.70 12.34 4.95
C LYS A 215 21.08 11.66 6.26
N SER A 216 21.11 12.39 7.37
CA SER A 216 21.48 11.85 8.68
C SER A 216 20.52 10.76 9.15
N ARG A 217 19.21 10.90 8.90
CA ARG A 217 18.22 9.86 9.22
C ARG A 217 18.46 8.58 8.42
N ILE A 218 18.72 8.71 7.11
CA ILE A 218 19.05 7.53 6.26
C ILE A 218 20.31 6.84 6.77
N LEU A 219 21.38 7.59 7.07
CA LEU A 219 22.62 7.03 7.57
C LEU A 219 22.44 6.34 8.93
N HIS A 220 21.61 6.92 9.81
CA HIS A 220 21.25 6.32 11.09
C HIS A 220 20.62 4.94 10.91
N GLU A 221 19.62 4.83 10.01
CA GLU A 221 18.96 3.56 9.72
C GLU A 221 19.90 2.54 9.07
N MET A 222 20.79 2.98 8.17
CA MET A 222 21.81 2.12 7.56
C MET A 222 22.81 1.59 8.59
N LEU A 223 23.17 2.40 9.60
CA LEU A 223 24.03 1.97 10.70
C LEU A 223 23.30 1.03 11.66
N TYR A 224 22.03 1.33 12.00
CA TYR A 224 21.20 0.49 12.85
C TYR A 224 21.00 -0.91 12.25
N ALA A 225 20.88 -0.99 10.94
CA ALA A 225 20.75 -2.23 10.19
C ALA A 225 22.07 -3.06 10.13
N ASP A 226 23.12 -2.63 10.84
CA ASP A 226 24.45 -3.28 10.89
C ASP A 226 25.09 -3.50 9.50
N LEU A 227 24.85 -2.55 8.60
CA LEU A 227 25.37 -2.65 7.24
C LEU A 227 26.80 -2.09 7.09
N GLY A 228 27.43 -1.64 8.19
CA GLY A 228 28.81 -1.13 8.21
C GLY A 228 29.04 0.17 7.44
N ILE A 229 28.00 0.79 6.91
CA ILE A 229 28.06 1.97 6.06
C ILE A 229 28.15 3.22 6.94
N LYS A 230 29.22 4.00 6.80
CA LYS A 230 29.49 5.22 7.59
C LYS A 230 29.02 6.49 6.92
N ASP A 231 29.01 6.52 5.59
CA ASP A 231 28.50 7.64 4.79
C ASP A 231 28.09 7.17 3.40
N ILE A 232 27.31 7.99 2.70
CA ILE A 232 26.88 7.75 1.33
C ILE A 232 27.13 9.02 0.53
N ARG A 233 27.72 8.87 -0.66
CA ARG A 233 27.89 9.94 -1.63
C ARG A 233 27.24 9.58 -2.96
N ILE A 234 26.73 10.60 -3.63
CA ILE A 234 26.17 10.51 -4.97
C ILE A 234 27.03 11.39 -5.88
N THR A 235 27.53 10.83 -6.96
CA THR A 235 28.30 11.53 -8.00
C THR A 235 27.71 11.24 -9.36
N GLY A 236 28.19 11.94 -10.41
CA GLY A 236 27.68 11.78 -11.76
C GLY A 236 26.41 12.58 -12.07
N PRO A 237 25.85 12.44 -13.27
CA PRO A 237 24.66 13.14 -13.70
C PRO A 237 23.41 12.66 -12.94
N LYS A 238 22.34 13.48 -12.97
CA LYS A 238 21.10 13.19 -12.23
C LYS A 238 20.41 11.94 -12.77
N GLU A 239 20.52 11.70 -14.04
CA GLU A 239 19.90 10.60 -14.79
C GLU A 239 20.62 9.27 -14.57
N GLU A 240 21.95 9.31 -14.33
CA GLU A 240 22.78 8.14 -14.08
C GLU A 240 23.66 8.37 -12.84
N PRO A 241 23.09 8.40 -11.64
CA PRO A 241 23.84 8.65 -10.42
C PRO A 241 24.75 7.48 -10.05
N ILE A 242 26.01 7.77 -9.75
CA ILE A 242 26.92 6.81 -9.14
C ILE A 242 26.80 6.95 -7.62
N ILE A 243 26.28 5.90 -6.98
CA ILE A 243 26.09 5.85 -5.53
C ILE A 243 27.24 5.03 -4.94
N SER A 244 27.91 5.56 -3.93
CA SER A 244 28.97 4.85 -3.22
C SER A 244 28.76 4.94 -1.71
N ALA A 245 29.01 3.84 -1.02
CA ALA A 245 28.97 3.69 0.42
C ALA A 245 30.40 3.76 1.00
N LEU A 246 30.57 4.45 2.13
CA LEU A 246 31.84 4.53 2.85
C LEU A 246 31.88 3.43 3.92
N HIS A 247 32.90 2.58 3.85
CA HIS A 247 33.29 1.64 4.90
C HIS A 247 34.60 2.08 5.54
N THR A 248 34.80 1.72 6.81
CA THR A 248 36.04 1.99 7.52
C THR A 248 36.65 0.69 8.01
N LEU A 249 37.96 0.57 7.83
CA LEU A 249 38.74 -0.47 8.45
C LEU A 249 39.63 0.15 9.51
N ASP A 250 39.53 -0.36 10.73
CA ASP A 250 40.39 0.04 11.83
C ASP A 250 41.68 -0.79 11.77
N ALA A 251 42.81 -0.10 11.76
CA ALA A 251 44.12 -0.75 11.79
C ALA A 251 44.55 -1.00 13.24
N GLU A 252 45.49 -1.92 13.44
CA GLU A 252 46.02 -2.28 14.77
C GLU A 252 46.66 -1.08 15.52
N ASP A 253 47.10 -0.07 14.78
CA ASP A 253 47.70 1.17 15.32
C ASP A 253 46.66 2.21 15.76
N GLY A 254 45.37 1.88 15.69
CA GLY A 254 44.27 2.77 16.04
C GLY A 254 43.89 3.81 14.96
N THR A 255 44.50 3.70 13.76
CA THR A 255 44.11 4.53 12.63
C THR A 255 42.93 3.88 11.87
N SER A 256 41.96 4.71 11.41
CA SER A 256 40.87 4.22 10.57
C SER A 256 41.05 4.69 9.14
N LYS A 257 40.97 3.75 8.18
CA LYS A 257 41.03 4.07 6.76
C LYS A 257 39.68 3.86 6.10
N GLY A 258 39.19 4.90 5.40
CA GLY A 258 37.91 4.85 4.67
C GLY A 258 38.06 4.31 3.24
N PHE A 259 37.09 3.50 2.82
CA PHE A 259 36.98 2.94 1.47
C PHE A 259 35.59 3.20 0.91
N TRP A 260 35.53 3.75 -0.29
CA TRP A 260 34.28 3.96 -1.01
C TRP A 260 33.98 2.78 -1.92
N LEU A 261 32.90 2.06 -1.64
CA LEU A 261 32.42 0.93 -2.41
C LEU A 261 31.18 1.36 -3.21
N PRO A 262 31.12 1.10 -4.54
CA PRO A 262 29.89 1.32 -5.31
C PRO A 262 28.73 0.52 -4.72
N LEU A 263 27.53 1.12 -4.62
CA LEU A 263 26.34 0.47 -4.04
C LEU A 263 26.00 -0.88 -4.72
N GLY A 264 26.26 -0.99 -6.02
CA GLY A 264 26.06 -2.25 -6.76
C GLY A 264 27.01 -3.40 -6.36
N GLN A 265 28.05 -3.13 -5.57
CA GLN A 265 28.95 -4.14 -4.99
C GLN A 265 28.56 -4.53 -3.55
N GLU A 266 27.60 -3.83 -2.96
CA GLU A 266 27.01 -4.21 -1.69
C GLU A 266 26.16 -5.48 -1.82
N SER A 267 25.83 -6.10 -0.68
CA SER A 267 24.89 -7.22 -0.66
C SER A 267 23.54 -6.83 -1.23
N VAL A 268 22.82 -7.77 -1.83
CA VAL A 268 21.47 -7.53 -2.34
C VAL A 268 20.54 -7.01 -1.24
N GLY A 269 20.70 -7.53 0.00
CA GLY A 269 19.93 -7.07 1.16
C GLY A 269 20.20 -5.60 1.50
N THR A 270 21.48 -5.19 1.49
CA THR A 270 21.92 -3.80 1.68
C THR A 270 21.31 -2.87 0.62
N GLN A 271 21.42 -3.27 -0.65
CA GLN A 271 20.84 -2.50 -1.76
C GLN A 271 19.33 -2.35 -1.63
N ARG A 272 18.64 -3.43 -1.23
CA ARG A 272 17.19 -3.43 -1.00
C ARG A 272 16.79 -2.51 0.16
N PHE A 273 17.44 -2.64 1.29
CA PHE A 273 17.16 -1.78 2.44
C PHE A 273 17.40 -0.31 2.08
N PHE A 274 18.54 0.00 1.44
CA PHE A 274 18.84 1.34 0.95
C PHE A 274 17.77 1.90 0.00
N SER A 275 17.26 1.07 -0.92
CA SER A 275 16.23 1.50 -1.87
C SER A 275 14.88 1.80 -1.19
N ARG A 276 14.59 1.15 -0.06
CA ARG A 276 13.31 1.25 0.64
C ARG A 276 13.29 2.32 1.72
N ILE A 277 14.41 2.50 2.44
CA ILE A 277 14.43 3.35 3.64
C ILE A 277 14.01 4.79 3.39
N GLY A 278 14.41 5.38 2.27
CA GLY A 278 14.00 6.75 1.95
C GLY A 278 12.49 6.89 1.75
N MET A 279 11.84 5.89 1.12
CA MET A 279 10.38 5.87 0.97
C MET A 279 9.68 5.64 2.32
N TRP A 280 10.25 4.80 3.19
CA TRP A 280 9.72 4.58 4.55
C TRP A 280 9.73 5.86 5.37
N LEU A 281 10.87 6.53 5.41
CA LEU A 281 11.02 7.80 6.14
C LEU A 281 10.10 8.89 5.56
N ALA A 282 10.01 9.00 4.25
CA ALA A 282 9.09 9.94 3.59
C ALA A 282 7.61 9.62 3.91
N ALA A 283 7.23 8.34 3.95
CA ALA A 283 5.87 7.93 4.31
C ALA A 283 5.54 8.25 5.77
N LEU A 284 6.47 8.00 6.70
CA LEU A 284 6.34 8.36 8.10
C LEU A 284 6.20 9.87 8.30
N GLU A 285 7.01 10.66 7.60
CA GLU A 285 6.97 12.13 7.66
C GLU A 285 5.69 12.70 7.07
N ALA A 286 5.26 12.20 5.92
CA ALA A 286 4.03 12.66 5.27
C ALA A 286 2.75 12.10 5.90
N GLY A 287 2.80 11.08 6.77
CA GLY A 287 1.62 10.36 7.25
C GLY A 287 0.87 9.66 6.12
N SER A 288 1.60 8.99 5.22
CA SER A 288 1.08 8.36 4.02
C SER A 288 0.67 6.90 4.26
N VAL A 289 -0.18 6.37 3.37
CA VAL A 289 -0.46 4.94 3.23
C VAL A 289 0.58 4.37 2.27
N LEU A 290 1.48 3.55 2.79
CA LEU A 290 2.53 2.87 2.03
C LEU A 290 2.09 1.44 1.71
N VAL A 291 2.03 1.10 0.43
CA VAL A 291 1.63 -0.22 -0.06
C VAL A 291 2.85 -0.95 -0.60
N VAL A 292 3.13 -2.14 -0.07
CA VAL A 292 4.37 -2.90 -0.38
C VAL A 292 4.05 -4.35 -0.67
N ASP A 293 4.37 -4.80 -1.87
CA ASP A 293 4.27 -6.23 -2.20
C ASP A 293 5.57 -6.94 -1.82
N GLU A 294 5.47 -8.12 -1.17
CA GLU A 294 6.59 -8.94 -0.71
C GLU A 294 7.61 -8.13 0.13
N ILE A 295 7.17 -7.66 1.30
CA ILE A 295 7.98 -6.77 2.15
C ILE A 295 9.34 -7.36 2.51
N GLU A 296 9.44 -8.69 2.68
CA GLU A 296 10.67 -9.43 3.01
C GLU A 296 11.63 -9.61 1.84
N SER A 297 11.20 -9.34 0.60
CA SER A 297 11.96 -9.68 -0.60
C SER A 297 13.44 -9.27 -0.51
N SER A 298 14.33 -10.27 -0.49
CA SER A 298 15.80 -10.14 -0.44
C SER A 298 16.36 -9.36 0.76
N MET A 299 15.59 -9.25 1.87
CA MET A 299 16.07 -8.65 3.13
C MET A 299 16.16 -9.69 4.24
N HIS A 300 17.03 -9.42 5.21
CA HIS A 300 17.09 -10.23 6.43
C HIS A 300 15.79 -10.04 7.24
N PRO A 301 15.21 -11.10 7.86
CA PRO A 301 13.96 -10.98 8.61
C PRO A 301 13.96 -9.88 9.67
N LEU A 302 15.08 -9.65 10.36
CA LEU A 302 15.21 -8.58 11.36
C LEU A 302 15.08 -7.19 10.73
N LEU A 303 15.55 -6.97 9.50
CA LEU A 303 15.37 -5.68 8.81
C LEU A 303 13.91 -5.46 8.41
N THR A 304 13.26 -6.51 7.94
CA THR A 304 11.81 -6.45 7.64
C THR A 304 11.01 -6.14 8.90
N ARG A 305 11.33 -6.81 10.01
CA ARG A 305 10.70 -6.55 11.32
C ARG A 305 10.92 -5.11 11.76
N HIS A 306 12.13 -4.58 11.66
CA HIS A 306 12.44 -3.19 12.01
C HIS A 306 11.62 -2.19 11.22
N LEU A 307 11.47 -2.37 9.90
CA LEU A 307 10.63 -1.51 9.06
C LEU A 307 9.15 -1.51 9.51
N ILE A 308 8.63 -2.65 9.96
CA ILE A 308 7.26 -2.74 10.51
C ILE A 308 7.19 -2.03 11.87
N GLU A 309 8.17 -2.27 12.75
CA GLU A 309 8.25 -1.64 14.07
C GLU A 309 8.28 -0.11 14.00
N MET A 310 8.99 0.47 13.02
CA MET A 310 8.98 1.93 12.79
C MET A 310 7.57 2.49 12.55
N VAL A 311 6.68 1.74 11.91
CA VAL A 311 5.29 2.17 11.67
C VAL A 311 4.40 1.89 12.87
N GLN A 312 4.70 0.84 13.65
CA GLN A 312 3.97 0.48 14.87
C GLN A 312 4.30 1.37 16.07
N ASP A 313 5.50 1.94 16.10
CA ASP A 313 5.94 2.79 17.23
C ASP A 313 5.35 4.20 17.12
N ALA A 314 4.48 4.56 18.04
CA ALA A 314 3.84 5.88 18.11
C ALA A 314 4.85 7.04 18.31
N ALA A 315 6.04 6.76 18.88
CA ALA A 315 7.09 7.77 19.03
C ALA A 315 7.81 8.08 17.71
N ILE A 316 7.85 7.12 16.79
CA ILE A 316 8.42 7.26 15.44
C ILE A 316 7.34 7.71 14.46
N ASN A 317 6.17 7.06 14.47
CA ASN A 317 5.06 7.30 13.57
C ASN A 317 4.12 8.43 14.05
N THR A 318 4.66 9.59 14.31
CA THR A 318 3.93 10.74 14.88
C THR A 318 2.88 11.35 13.91
N ASN A 319 3.03 11.13 12.61
CA ASN A 319 2.11 11.63 11.58
C ASN A 319 1.12 10.57 11.09
N HIS A 320 1.04 9.42 11.78
CA HIS A 320 0.03 8.39 11.52
C HIS A 320 0.11 7.77 10.13
N ALA A 321 1.31 7.46 9.66
CA ALA A 321 1.52 6.66 8.46
C ALA A 321 0.90 5.27 8.62
N GLN A 322 0.48 4.67 7.51
CA GLN A 322 -0.07 3.33 7.47
C GLN A 322 0.73 2.47 6.48
N LEU A 323 0.92 1.19 6.81
CA LEU A 323 1.62 0.21 5.99
C LEU A 323 0.68 -0.95 5.63
N ILE A 324 0.51 -1.21 4.34
CA ILE A 324 -0.23 -2.37 3.84
C ILE A 324 0.75 -3.21 3.04
N PHE A 325 0.98 -4.45 3.43
CA PHE A 325 1.96 -5.27 2.75
C PHE A 325 1.53 -6.73 2.59
N THR A 326 2.11 -7.39 1.58
CA THR A 326 2.06 -8.85 1.47
C THR A 326 3.34 -9.46 2.00
N THR A 327 3.25 -10.68 2.49
CA THR A 327 4.41 -11.44 2.96
C THR A 327 4.17 -12.95 2.91
N HIS A 328 5.27 -13.70 2.81
CA HIS A 328 5.33 -15.15 3.03
C HIS A 328 6.09 -15.50 4.32
N ASP A 329 6.68 -14.51 4.99
CA ASP A 329 7.48 -14.74 6.19
C ASP A 329 6.57 -15.02 7.40
N THR A 330 6.53 -16.30 7.79
CA THR A 330 5.78 -16.74 8.97
C THR A 330 6.41 -16.28 10.28
N GLY A 331 7.65 -15.81 10.29
CA GLY A 331 8.31 -15.19 11.44
C GLY A 331 7.67 -13.87 11.86
N LEU A 332 6.97 -13.20 10.93
CA LEU A 332 6.22 -11.98 11.20
C LEU A 332 4.80 -12.25 11.77
N LEU A 333 4.32 -13.53 11.78
CA LEU A 333 3.08 -13.93 12.44
C LEU A 333 3.27 -14.04 13.97
N ASP A 334 3.62 -12.91 14.55
CA ASP A 334 3.96 -12.77 15.96
C ASP A 334 3.04 -11.71 16.61
N LEU A 335 2.25 -12.14 17.60
CA LEU A 335 1.33 -11.24 18.33
C LEU A 335 2.04 -10.22 19.24
N THR A 336 3.37 -10.27 19.34
CA THR A 336 4.18 -9.21 19.95
C THR A 336 4.52 -8.11 18.95
N LEU A 337 4.42 -8.39 17.65
CA LEU A 337 4.65 -7.44 16.56
C LEU A 337 3.32 -6.94 15.95
N LEU A 338 2.39 -7.85 15.67
CA LEU A 338 1.14 -7.54 14.98
C LEU A 338 -0.07 -7.90 15.85
N ARG A 339 -1.07 -7.03 15.85
CA ARG A 339 -2.38 -7.31 16.43
C ARG A 339 -3.15 -8.33 15.57
N ARG A 340 -4.14 -8.99 16.13
CA ARG A 340 -4.98 -9.95 15.38
C ARG A 340 -5.74 -9.29 14.22
N ASP A 341 -6.17 -8.04 14.38
CA ASP A 341 -6.87 -7.26 13.38
C ASP A 341 -5.96 -6.68 12.28
N GLN A 342 -4.63 -6.80 12.45
CA GLN A 342 -3.64 -6.46 11.44
C GLN A 342 -3.28 -7.64 10.52
N ILE A 343 -3.63 -8.87 10.89
CA ILE A 343 -3.28 -10.08 10.15
C ILE A 343 -4.47 -10.51 9.29
N TRP A 344 -4.23 -10.58 7.99
CA TRP A 344 -5.20 -10.95 6.97
C TRP A 344 -4.68 -12.08 6.11
N PHE A 345 -5.58 -12.84 5.52
CA PHE A 345 -5.27 -13.99 4.67
C PHE A 345 -5.90 -13.83 3.30
N ALA A 346 -5.17 -14.30 2.28
CA ALA A 346 -5.68 -14.48 0.93
C ALA A 346 -5.62 -15.97 0.59
N GLU A 347 -6.73 -16.54 0.21
CA GLU A 347 -6.86 -17.94 -0.16
C GLU A 347 -7.50 -18.07 -1.54
N LYS A 348 -6.94 -18.93 -2.38
CA LYS A 348 -7.48 -19.20 -3.70
C LYS A 348 -8.31 -20.49 -3.63
N ASN A 349 -9.58 -20.38 -3.97
CA ASN A 349 -10.45 -21.53 -4.11
C ASN A 349 -10.05 -22.34 -5.36
N GLU A 350 -9.66 -23.59 -5.19
CA GLU A 350 -9.16 -24.45 -6.27
C GLU A 350 -10.22 -24.76 -7.33
N LYS A 351 -11.50 -24.78 -6.98
CA LYS A 351 -12.60 -25.10 -7.92
C LYS A 351 -13.05 -23.87 -8.70
N THR A 352 -13.15 -22.73 -8.05
CA THR A 352 -13.63 -21.48 -8.67
C THR A 352 -12.53 -20.60 -9.16
N MET A 353 -11.27 -20.85 -8.79
CA MET A 353 -10.09 -20.03 -9.04
C MET A 353 -10.18 -18.60 -8.48
N GLN A 354 -11.19 -18.33 -7.67
CA GLN A 354 -11.45 -17.06 -7.03
C GLN A 354 -10.55 -16.89 -5.80
N THR A 355 -10.12 -15.66 -5.53
CA THR A 355 -9.44 -15.27 -4.30
C THR A 355 -10.44 -14.78 -3.27
N ASP A 356 -10.40 -15.37 -2.08
CA ASP A 356 -11.12 -14.93 -0.88
C ASP A 356 -10.15 -14.21 0.06
N ILE A 357 -10.60 -13.10 0.69
CA ILE A 357 -9.80 -12.30 1.62
C ILE A 357 -10.55 -12.25 2.95
N TYR A 358 -9.86 -12.59 4.04
CA TYR A 358 -10.46 -12.61 5.37
C TYR A 358 -9.44 -12.30 6.47
N ALA A 359 -9.90 -11.85 7.62
CA ALA A 359 -9.04 -11.44 8.74
C ALA A 359 -8.84 -12.60 9.74
N LEU A 360 -7.70 -12.63 10.42
CA LEU A 360 -7.44 -13.58 11.51
C LEU A 360 -8.50 -13.47 12.62
N THR A 361 -9.10 -12.29 12.81
CA THR A 361 -10.15 -12.06 13.81
C THR A 361 -11.40 -12.92 13.60
N GLU A 362 -11.67 -13.40 12.38
CA GLU A 362 -12.79 -14.28 12.06
C GLU A 362 -12.65 -15.66 12.70
N PHE A 363 -11.43 -16.09 12.99
CA PHE A 363 -11.13 -17.36 13.67
C PHE A 363 -11.11 -17.26 15.19
N SER A 364 -11.25 -16.07 15.77
CA SER A 364 -11.25 -15.84 17.22
C SER A 364 -10.10 -16.54 17.97
N PRO A 365 -8.82 -16.38 17.56
CA PRO A 365 -7.71 -17.08 18.19
C PRO A 365 -7.56 -16.70 19.66
N ARG A 366 -7.15 -17.65 20.50
CA ARG A 366 -6.98 -17.44 21.95
C ARG A 366 -5.80 -16.51 22.24
N LYS A 367 -5.86 -15.83 23.39
CA LYS A 367 -4.72 -15.03 23.88
C LYS A 367 -3.52 -15.97 24.15
N GLY A 368 -2.34 -15.62 23.59
CA GLY A 368 -1.12 -16.45 23.70
C GLY A 368 -1.05 -17.64 22.74
N GLU A 369 -1.98 -17.76 21.81
CA GLU A 369 -1.89 -18.76 20.76
C GLU A 369 -0.73 -18.45 19.81
N ASN A 370 0.03 -19.51 19.44
CA ASN A 370 1.11 -19.38 18.44
C ASN A 370 0.49 -19.38 17.04
N ILE A 371 0.29 -18.17 16.49
CA ILE A 371 -0.37 -17.96 15.20
C ILE A 371 0.44 -18.56 14.06
N SER A 372 1.78 -18.40 14.07
CA SER A 372 2.68 -18.95 13.06
C SER A 372 2.54 -20.47 12.97
N LYS A 373 2.55 -21.16 14.11
CA LYS A 373 2.34 -22.63 14.16
C LYS A 373 0.94 -23.00 13.67
N GLY A 374 -0.10 -22.30 14.11
CA GLY A 374 -1.48 -22.53 13.68
C GLY A 374 -1.63 -22.37 12.17
N TYR A 375 -1.02 -21.33 11.58
CA TYR A 375 -1.02 -21.08 10.15
C TYR A 375 -0.33 -22.21 9.37
N LEU A 376 0.89 -22.60 9.77
CA LEU A 376 1.62 -23.71 9.13
C LEU A 376 0.90 -25.06 9.22
N GLN A 377 0.00 -25.24 10.21
CA GLN A 377 -0.86 -26.41 10.35
C GLN A 377 -2.18 -26.31 9.56
N GLY A 378 -2.39 -25.22 8.78
CA GLY A 378 -3.60 -25.01 8.00
C GLY A 378 -4.83 -24.56 8.79
N ARG A 379 -4.69 -24.20 10.08
CA ARG A 379 -5.82 -23.83 10.94
C ARG A 379 -6.60 -22.62 10.43
N TYR A 380 -5.93 -21.72 9.76
CA TYR A 380 -6.49 -20.47 9.23
C TYR A 380 -6.65 -20.49 7.70
N GLY A 381 -6.49 -21.65 7.04
CA GLY A 381 -6.45 -21.72 5.59
C GLY A 381 -5.23 -21.03 4.99
N ALA A 382 -5.34 -20.64 3.74
CA ALA A 382 -4.37 -19.83 2.99
C ALA A 382 -2.93 -20.40 2.91
N ILE A 383 -2.75 -21.70 3.19
CA ILE A 383 -1.45 -22.40 3.06
C ILE A 383 -1.33 -23.07 1.70
N PRO A 384 -0.09 -23.24 1.16
CA PRO A 384 0.12 -23.99 -0.05
C PRO A 384 -0.17 -25.49 0.17
N PHE A 385 -0.96 -26.11 -0.71
CA PHE A 385 -1.06 -27.57 -0.79
C PHE A 385 0.17 -28.09 -1.53
N ILE A 386 1.17 -28.57 -0.78
CA ILE A 386 2.29 -29.33 -1.37
C ILE A 386 1.75 -30.71 -1.60
N GLY A 387 1.59 -31.11 -2.87
CA GLY A 387 0.99 -32.38 -3.27
C GLY A 387 1.62 -33.56 -2.50
N GLY A 388 0.77 -34.40 -1.92
CA GLY A 388 1.19 -35.59 -1.24
C GLY A 388 1.79 -36.65 -2.20
N ASP A 389 2.37 -37.69 -1.66
CA ASP A 389 3.25 -38.76 -2.16
C ASP A 389 2.96 -39.41 -3.54
N ALA A 390 1.95 -38.96 -4.28
CA ALA A 390 1.59 -39.52 -5.59
C ALA A 390 2.44 -38.99 -6.78
N ALA A 391 3.19 -37.91 -6.61
CA ALA A 391 3.94 -37.27 -7.70
C ALA A 391 5.36 -37.83 -7.92
N TRP A 392 5.84 -38.72 -7.05
CA TRP A 392 7.20 -39.27 -7.13
C TRP A 392 7.24 -40.80 -7.36
N ALA A 393 6.13 -41.41 -7.74
CA ALA A 393 5.97 -42.86 -7.95
C ALA A 393 5.85 -43.25 -9.43
N GLU A 394 6.48 -42.49 -10.37
CA GLU A 394 6.71 -42.93 -11.74
C GLU A 394 8.19 -42.86 -12.12
#